data_21ef4b513830c56559384294d30a0f73
#
_entry.id   21ef4b513830c56559384294d30a0f73
#
_cell.length_a   1.000
_cell.length_b   1.000
_cell.length_c   1.000
_cell.angle_alpha   90.00
_cell.angle_beta   90.00
_cell.angle_gamma   90.00
#
_symmetry.space_group_name_H-M   'P 1'
#
loop_
_entity.id
_entity.type
_entity.pdbx_description
1 polymer ?
#
loop_
_entity_poly.entity_id
_entity_poly.type
_entity_poly.pdbx_seq_one_letter_code
_entity_poly.pdbx_strand_id
1 'polypeptide(L)'
;MSTAQYIERRFRANKVYITEKQRMGHYTRFDLWCGLIVNVYDTGRVVVQGRIRAFDYYDPLPAIRRILPFDTSWQFSRAKK
;
A
#
# COMPACT_ATOMS: atom_id res chain seq x y z
N MET A 1 5.14 18.18 -3.93
CA MET A 1 4.27 17.02 -3.68
C MET A 1 5.01 16.05 -2.78
N SER A 2 4.38 15.58 -1.70
CA SER A 2 5.02 14.60 -0.81
C SER A 2 4.98 13.20 -1.43
N THR A 3 5.83 12.31 -0.92
CA THR A 3 5.85 10.90 -1.36
C THR A 3 4.48 10.26 -1.13
N ALA A 4 3.84 10.56 0.02
CA ALA A 4 2.53 10.01 0.32
C ALA A 4 1.47 10.47 -0.70
N GLN A 5 1.47 11.74 -1.08
CA GLN A 5 0.55 12.26 -2.08
C GLN A 5 0.77 11.62 -3.44
N TYR A 6 2.02 11.43 -3.82
CA TYR A 6 2.37 10.80 -5.09
C TYR A 6 1.87 9.36 -5.13
N ILE A 7 2.11 8.60 -4.06
CA ILE A 7 1.68 7.20 -3.96
C ILE A 7 0.16 7.12 -3.97
N GLU A 8 -0.52 8.00 -3.24
CA GLU A 8 -1.99 8.03 -3.22
C GLU A 8 -2.55 8.22 -4.61
N ARG A 9 -2.01 9.16 -5.37
CA ARG A 9 -2.43 9.39 -6.75
C ARG A 9 -2.23 8.16 -7.63
N ARG A 10 -1.09 7.51 -7.48
CA ARG A 10 -0.77 6.32 -8.27
C ARG A 10 -1.72 5.17 -7.94
N PHE A 11 -2.05 5.00 -6.65
CA PHE A 11 -3.03 4.00 -6.25
C PHE A 11 -4.37 4.27 -6.92
N ARG A 12 -4.86 5.49 -6.84
CA ARG A 12 -6.17 5.84 -7.42
C ARG A 12 -6.16 5.68 -8.93
N ALA A 13 -5.09 6.06 -9.61
CA ALA A 13 -4.98 5.95 -11.07
C ALA A 13 -4.93 4.50 -11.53
N ASN A 14 -4.50 3.56 -10.67
CA ASN A 14 -4.36 2.15 -11.01
C ASN A 14 -5.43 1.28 -10.34
N LYS A 15 -6.51 1.89 -9.87
CA LYS A 15 -7.66 1.20 -9.25
C LYS A 15 -7.27 0.39 -8.01
N VAL A 16 -6.25 0.83 -7.30
CA VAL A 16 -5.93 0.30 -5.99
C VAL A 16 -6.69 1.14 -4.97
N TYR A 17 -7.78 0.58 -4.46
CA TYR A 17 -8.71 1.34 -3.63
C TYR A 17 -8.20 1.49 -2.20
N ILE A 18 -8.21 2.73 -1.71
CA ILE A 18 -7.83 3.08 -0.35
C ILE A 18 -9.12 3.13 0.47
N THR A 19 -9.24 2.28 1.47
CA THR A 19 -10.42 2.24 2.33
C THR A 19 -10.32 3.24 3.47
N GLU A 20 -9.09 3.55 3.91
CA GLU A 20 -8.85 4.51 4.97
C GLU A 20 -7.47 5.13 4.80
N LYS A 21 -7.38 6.42 5.14
CA LYS A 21 -6.13 7.17 5.13
C LYS A 21 -6.01 7.90 6.45
N GLN A 22 -4.88 7.72 7.16
CA GLN A 22 -4.63 8.39 8.43
C GLN A 22 -3.23 9.00 8.45
N ARG A 23 -3.14 10.23 8.95
CA ARG A 23 -1.85 10.85 9.23
C ARG A 23 -1.41 10.44 10.64
N MET A 24 -0.26 9.77 10.74
CA MET A 24 0.25 9.16 11.97
C MET A 24 1.62 9.75 12.32
N GLY A 25 1.67 10.97 12.83
CA GLY A 25 2.93 11.57 13.24
C GLY A 25 3.95 11.68 12.11
N HIS A 26 4.85 10.70 11.99
CA HIS A 26 5.95 10.72 11.03
C HIS A 26 5.64 10.01 9.72
N TYR A 27 4.44 9.45 9.56
CA TYR A 27 4.07 8.72 8.36
C TYR A 27 2.59 8.85 8.08
N THR A 28 2.22 8.53 6.83
CA THR A 28 0.82 8.43 6.41
C THR A 28 0.49 6.96 6.21
N ARG A 29 -0.58 6.50 6.84
CA ARG A 29 -1.06 5.12 6.74
C ARG A 29 -2.19 5.05 5.73
N PHE A 30 -2.06 4.14 4.78
CA PHE A 30 -3.13 3.82 3.82
C PHE A 30 -3.58 2.38 4.05
N ASP A 31 -4.85 2.20 4.36
CA ASP A 31 -5.46 0.87 4.42
C ASP A 31 -6.03 0.58 3.03
N LEU A 32 -5.61 -0.52 2.42
CA LEU A 32 -6.05 -0.89 1.09
C LEU A 32 -7.16 -1.94 1.17
N TRP A 33 -7.99 -1.96 0.13
CA TRP A 33 -9.14 -2.87 0.05
C TRP A 33 -8.75 -4.35 0.12
N CYS A 34 -7.52 -4.67 -0.27
CA CYS A 34 -7.02 -6.05 -0.30
C CYS A 34 -6.47 -6.54 1.05
N GLY A 35 -6.50 -5.71 2.08
CA GLY A 35 -6.02 -6.06 3.41
C GLY A 35 -4.61 -5.59 3.73
N LEU A 36 -3.91 -5.02 2.75
CA LEU A 36 -2.59 -4.47 2.98
C LEU A 36 -2.66 -3.10 3.65
N ILE A 37 -1.66 -2.80 4.46
CA ILE A 37 -1.48 -1.51 5.09
C ILE A 37 -0.16 -0.93 4.59
N VAL A 38 -0.22 0.24 3.97
CA VAL A 38 0.97 0.89 3.40
C VAL A 38 1.28 2.12 4.24
N ASN A 39 2.43 2.11 4.90
CA ASN A 39 2.91 3.23 5.70
C ASN A 39 3.98 3.97 4.91
N VAL A 40 3.71 5.23 4.60
CA VAL A 40 4.63 6.08 3.84
C VAL A 40 5.21 7.11 4.79
N TYR A 41 6.49 6.97 5.11
CA TYR A 41 7.17 7.86 6.05
C TYR A 41 7.57 9.17 5.38
N ASP A 42 7.71 10.22 6.19
CA ASP A 42 8.10 11.54 5.69
C ASP A 42 9.48 11.54 5.04
N THR A 43 10.32 10.55 5.41
CA THR A 43 11.64 10.36 4.81
C THR A 43 11.59 9.76 3.41
N GLY A 44 10.40 9.35 2.94
CA GLY A 44 10.24 8.65 1.68
C GLY A 44 10.26 7.14 1.79
N ARG A 45 10.56 6.60 2.98
CA ARG A 45 10.56 5.16 3.21
C ARG A 45 9.14 4.62 3.22
N VAL A 46 8.93 3.44 2.65
CA VAL A 46 7.63 2.79 2.58
C VAL A 46 7.73 1.41 3.21
N VAL A 47 6.76 1.09 4.08
CA VAL A 47 6.64 -0.22 4.73
C VAL A 47 5.24 -0.75 4.45
N VAL A 48 5.16 -1.98 3.92
CA VAL A 48 3.88 -2.65 3.65
C VAL A 48 3.68 -3.74 4.67
N GLN A 49 2.56 -3.67 5.39
CA GLN A 49 2.20 -4.62 6.45
C GLN A 49 0.81 -5.17 6.17
N GLY A 50 0.30 -5.94 7.11
CA GLY A 50 -1.05 -6.45 7.07
C GLY A 50 -1.12 -7.84 6.47
N ARG A 51 -2.32 -8.22 6.05
CA ARG A 51 -2.57 -9.57 5.54
C ARG A 51 -3.38 -9.46 4.26
N ILE A 52 -2.76 -9.77 3.13
CA ILE A 52 -3.43 -9.71 1.84
C ILE A 52 -4.43 -10.86 1.74
N ARG A 53 -5.66 -10.52 1.26
CA ARG A 53 -6.71 -11.51 1.06
C ARG A 53 -6.37 -12.43 -0.10
N ALA A 54 -6.94 -13.63 -0.09
CA ALA A 54 -6.87 -14.54 -1.24
C ALA A 54 -7.91 -14.11 -2.28
N PHE A 55 -7.47 -14.05 -3.54
CA PHE A 55 -8.34 -13.69 -4.66
C PHE A 55 -8.30 -14.80 -5.71
N ASP A 56 -9.44 -15.11 -6.31
CA ASP A 56 -9.53 -16.16 -7.31
C ASP A 56 -9.18 -15.66 -8.71
N TYR A 57 -9.54 -14.41 -9.02
CA TYR A 57 -9.44 -13.89 -10.39
C TYR A 57 -8.43 -12.77 -10.55
N TYR A 58 -8.02 -12.12 -9.49
CA TYR A 58 -7.21 -10.93 -9.57
C TYR A 58 -6.25 -10.85 -8.39
N ASP A 59 -4.95 -10.67 -8.70
CA ASP A 59 -3.93 -10.44 -7.69
C ASP A 59 -3.51 -8.97 -7.77
N PRO A 60 -3.82 -8.14 -6.75
CA PRO A 60 -3.46 -6.73 -6.79
C PRO A 60 -1.98 -6.47 -6.56
N LEU A 61 -1.23 -7.46 -6.10
CA LEU A 61 0.15 -7.27 -5.66
C LEU A 61 1.09 -6.79 -6.77
N PRO A 62 1.03 -7.32 -8.02
CA PRO A 62 1.91 -6.81 -9.07
C PRO A 62 1.71 -5.32 -9.36
N ALA A 63 0.47 -4.84 -9.33
CA ALA A 63 0.19 -3.41 -9.54
C ALA A 63 0.76 -2.58 -8.39
N ILE A 64 0.58 -3.04 -7.16
CA ILE A 64 1.08 -2.35 -5.98
C ILE A 64 2.62 -2.30 -6.01
N ARG A 65 3.28 -3.39 -6.39
CA ARG A 65 4.74 -3.43 -6.50
C ARG A 65 5.27 -2.46 -7.53
N ARG A 66 4.55 -2.25 -8.64
CA ARG A 66 4.98 -1.30 -9.67
C ARG A 66 4.86 0.15 -9.21
N ILE A 67 3.91 0.43 -8.31
CA ILE A 67 3.66 1.78 -7.83
C ILE A 67 4.66 2.18 -6.76
N LEU A 68 5.00 1.26 -5.86
CA LEU A 68 5.83 1.56 -4.69
C LEU A 68 7.31 1.56 -5.05
N PRO A 69 8.15 2.31 -4.29
CA PRO A 69 9.60 2.32 -4.51
C PRO A 69 10.21 0.93 -4.40
N PHE A 70 11.30 0.70 -5.11
CA PHE A 70 11.97 -0.61 -5.10
C PHE A 70 12.53 -0.98 -3.72
N ASP A 71 12.84 0.01 -2.88
CA ASP A 71 13.37 -0.21 -1.54
C ASP A 71 12.28 -0.35 -0.47
N THR A 72 11.03 -0.54 -0.90
CA THR A 72 9.91 -0.76 0.01
C THR A 72 10.13 -2.01 0.84
N SER A 73 9.86 -1.90 2.15
CA SER A 73 9.94 -3.05 3.06
C SER A 73 8.62 -3.82 3.03
N TRP A 74 8.66 -5.06 2.55
CA TRP A 74 7.48 -5.90 2.39
C TRP A 74 7.37 -6.86 3.56
N GLN A 75 6.49 -6.54 4.52
CA GLN A 75 6.32 -7.27 5.78
C GLN A 75 4.90 -7.80 5.94
N PHE A 76 4.22 -8.09 4.84
CA PHE A 76 2.85 -8.60 4.87
C PHE A 76 2.83 -10.12 4.86
N SER A 77 1.69 -10.69 5.28
CA SER A 77 1.42 -12.12 5.16
C SER A 77 0.30 -12.36 4.16
N ARG A 78 0.15 -13.61 3.70
CA ARG A 78 -0.94 -13.99 2.81
C ARG A 78 -2.00 -14.76 3.57
N ALA A 79 -3.25 -14.45 3.30
CA ALA A 79 -4.37 -15.25 3.81
C ALA A 79 -4.42 -16.58 3.07
N LYS A 80 -4.73 -17.66 3.77
CA LYS A 80 -4.96 -18.96 3.14
C LYS A 80 -6.36 -19.00 2.57
N LYS A 81 -6.48 -19.67 1.43
CA LYS A 81 -7.80 -19.94 0.86
C LYS A 81 -8.57 -20.95 1.70
#